data_8d06f86d644b7a11201d4609aa85201a
#
_entry.id   8d06f86d644b7a11201d4609aa85201a
#
_cell.length_a   1.000
_cell.length_b   1.000
_cell.length_c   1.000
_cell.angle_alpha   90.00
_cell.angle_beta   90.00
_cell.angle_gamma   90.00
#
_symmetry.space_group_name_H-M   'P 1'
#
loop_
_entity.id
_entity.type
_entity.pdbx_description
1 polymer ?
#
loop_
_entity_poly.entity_id
_entity_poly.type
_entity_poly.pdbx_seq_one_letter_code
_entity_poly.pdbx_strand_id
1 'polypeptide(L)'
;MRGAKSAKWVAGAAIIALAATACGGGDSDDSSNASKEKGKPAGYVSVDVGEPQKPLIPADTNESLGSYVIQSLFTQLLEFDGEGKIVYTNAESVKSTDNKTWTVKLKSGWKFHDGTPVTSESYIKAWNWYANVKNAQQNAFWFEDIKGYADVHPEKGDPKATEMSGLKAVDDTTFTIELDKPVPYFEYKLGYYTFAPLPEVFYKDTKAFGQAPVGNGPYTFEKWDHKKLIQVKANPDYQGPNKAKNKGILFKNYATVEAAYQDLLSGNLDMIRQIGPKDLPSYKKDLGDRVVDQPYAAVQSIVPTFYSKTFKGIDPKVLQGLSMGIDRDTITKTVLNGTREPATSFTPPGVAGNQHLDTDVFKFDPAKAKQLIKEGGGVPDNKLWIQYNADGGHKEWVTAVCESIRNSTGVDCVPDAKPDFQTDLEARDNDQVKSMYRGGWVADYPLNVNFMRELYGTTAEANNGRFSDKEVDAAFKKGDNAATLDASIKAYQEAEKLVLQKMPAIPLWNYKINGGYSKSVDNVAIDFRGDYVMTDVTVK
;
A
#
# COMPACT_ATOMS: atom_id res chain seq x y z
N MET A 1 -55.72 22.00 11.57
CA MET A 1 -56.43 23.12 10.93
C MET A 1 -55.42 24.03 10.25
N ARG A 2 -55.58 24.20 8.93
CA ARG A 2 -55.15 25.31 8.05
C ARG A 2 -53.64 25.61 8.00
N GLY A 3 -52.98 25.72 6.89
CA GLY A 3 -53.39 25.72 5.47
C GLY A 3 -52.15 25.93 4.59
N ALA A 4 -52.20 25.34 3.42
CA ALA A 4 -51.22 25.42 2.36
C ALA A 4 -51.07 26.82 1.75
N LYS A 5 -49.88 27.14 1.19
CA LYS A 5 -49.80 28.01 -0.01
C LYS A 5 -48.59 27.60 -0.87
N SER A 6 -48.91 27.08 -2.00
CA SER A 6 -48.05 26.86 -3.18
C SER A 6 -47.69 28.19 -3.84
N ALA A 7 -46.49 28.33 -4.33
CA ALA A 7 -46.14 29.33 -5.37
C ALA A 7 -45.32 28.64 -6.47
N LYS A 8 -45.97 28.49 -7.62
CA LYS A 8 -45.38 28.17 -8.93
C LYS A 8 -44.67 29.41 -9.47
N TRP A 9 -43.47 29.28 -10.00
CA TRP A 9 -42.92 30.25 -10.97
C TRP A 9 -42.45 29.50 -12.23
N VAL A 10 -42.80 30.16 -13.33
CA VAL A 10 -42.89 29.71 -14.70
C VAL A 10 -41.53 29.88 -15.42
N ALA A 11 -41.33 29.04 -16.42
CA ALA A 11 -40.22 28.95 -17.33
C ALA A 11 -39.88 30.27 -18.08
N GLY A 12 -38.60 30.41 -18.43
CA GLY A 12 -38.11 31.36 -19.44
C GLY A 12 -36.93 30.75 -20.17
N ALA A 13 -37.20 30.15 -21.34
CA ALA A 13 -36.20 29.73 -22.30
C ALA A 13 -35.70 30.95 -23.07
N ALA A 14 -34.38 31.15 -23.14
CA ALA A 14 -33.75 32.06 -24.10
C ALA A 14 -32.70 31.29 -24.90
N ILE A 15 -33.05 30.97 -26.12
CA ILE A 15 -32.17 30.47 -27.18
C ILE A 15 -31.44 31.69 -27.78
N ILE A 16 -30.11 31.68 -27.73
CA ILE A 16 -29.30 32.58 -28.57
C ILE A 16 -28.44 31.72 -29.49
N ALA A 17 -28.86 31.68 -30.75
CA ALA A 17 -28.06 31.19 -31.87
C ALA A 17 -27.09 32.31 -32.31
N LEU A 18 -25.81 32.00 -32.46
CA LEU A 18 -24.87 32.84 -33.18
C LEU A 18 -24.18 32.05 -34.28
N ALA A 19 -24.30 32.59 -35.45
CA ALA A 19 -23.97 32.02 -36.74
C ALA A 19 -22.46 31.91 -37.00
N ALA A 20 -22.15 30.93 -37.82
CA ALA A 20 -20.85 30.71 -38.45
C ALA A 20 -20.51 31.79 -39.46
N THR A 21 -19.25 32.18 -39.54
CA THR A 21 -18.63 32.69 -40.76
C THR A 21 -17.34 31.93 -41.06
N ALA A 22 -17.36 31.19 -42.14
CA ALA A 22 -16.23 30.57 -42.79
C ALA A 22 -15.59 31.51 -43.80
N CYS A 23 -14.26 31.49 -43.89
CA CYS A 23 -13.39 31.69 -45.07
C CYS A 23 -11.95 31.55 -44.55
N GLY A 24 -11.07 30.70 -44.98
CA GLY A 24 -10.73 30.24 -46.31
C GLY A 24 -9.24 30.47 -46.50
N GLY A 25 -8.44 29.44 -46.84
CA GLY A 25 -7.06 29.62 -47.28
C GLY A 25 -6.12 28.53 -46.73
N GLY A 26 -5.72 27.61 -47.62
CA GLY A 26 -4.90 26.44 -47.28
C GLY A 26 -3.43 26.78 -47.10
N ASP A 27 -2.75 25.89 -46.43
CA ASP A 27 -1.54 25.23 -46.92
C ASP A 27 -1.27 23.98 -46.09
N SER A 28 -0.90 22.93 -46.77
CA SER A 28 -0.55 21.62 -46.26
C SER A 28 0.81 21.68 -45.60
N ASP A 29 0.87 21.31 -44.31
CA ASP A 29 2.06 20.74 -43.71
C ASP A 29 1.69 19.58 -42.77
N ASP A 30 2.23 18.45 -43.13
CA ASP A 30 2.08 17.15 -42.47
C ASP A 30 2.80 17.20 -41.10
N SER A 31 2.07 17.44 -40.05
CA SER A 31 2.57 17.29 -38.67
C SER A 31 1.61 16.45 -37.87
N SER A 32 2.07 15.26 -37.51
CA SER A 32 1.50 14.30 -36.59
C SER A 32 0.79 14.98 -35.42
N ASN A 33 -0.55 15.06 -35.49
CA ASN A 33 -1.40 15.57 -34.43
C ASN A 33 -1.53 14.53 -33.33
N ALA A 34 -0.53 14.48 -32.42
CA ALA A 34 -0.75 13.92 -31.10
C ALA A 34 -1.78 14.81 -30.42
N SER A 35 -2.97 14.30 -30.19
CA SER A 35 -4.05 14.98 -29.48
C SER A 35 -3.53 15.44 -28.10
N LYS A 36 -3.18 16.72 -27.98
CA LYS A 36 -2.75 17.32 -26.70
C LYS A 36 -3.95 17.31 -25.77
N GLU A 37 -3.84 16.57 -24.67
CA GLU A 37 -4.76 16.66 -23.55
C GLU A 37 -4.88 18.15 -23.14
N LYS A 38 -6.11 18.71 -23.22
CA LYS A 38 -6.36 20.09 -22.77
C LYS A 38 -6.14 20.14 -21.26
N GLY A 39 -4.97 20.60 -20.82
CA GLY A 39 -4.64 20.83 -19.42
C GLY A 39 -3.40 20.12 -18.88
N LYS A 40 -2.83 19.12 -19.59
CA LYS A 40 -1.57 18.47 -19.18
C LYS A 40 -0.37 19.33 -19.61
N PRO A 41 0.52 19.75 -18.68
CA PRO A 41 1.74 20.47 -19.04
C PRO A 41 2.66 19.62 -19.94
N ALA A 42 3.33 20.25 -20.91
CA ALA A 42 4.21 19.53 -21.83
C ALA A 42 5.36 18.83 -21.08
N GLY A 43 5.54 17.53 -21.37
CA GLY A 43 6.57 16.69 -20.74
C GLY A 43 6.17 16.09 -19.39
N TYR A 44 4.94 16.34 -18.90
CA TYR A 44 4.40 15.65 -17.74
C TYR A 44 3.80 14.30 -18.15
N VAL A 45 3.81 13.37 -17.19
CA VAL A 45 3.13 12.09 -17.30
C VAL A 45 1.95 12.05 -16.36
N SER A 46 0.91 11.29 -16.68
CA SER A 46 -0.27 11.14 -15.84
C SER A 46 -0.51 9.68 -15.46
N VAL A 47 -0.90 9.44 -14.21
CA VAL A 47 -1.20 8.11 -13.69
C VAL A 47 -2.45 8.15 -12.82
N ASP A 48 -3.27 7.10 -12.91
CA ASP A 48 -4.40 6.86 -12.03
C ASP A 48 -3.93 6.40 -10.64
N VAL A 49 -4.25 7.16 -9.58
CA VAL A 49 -3.84 6.82 -8.21
C VAL A 49 -5.01 6.84 -7.23
N GLY A 50 -5.95 7.73 -7.34
CA GLY A 50 -6.99 7.95 -6.33
C GLY A 50 -6.59 9.04 -5.31
N GLU A 51 -7.50 9.32 -4.36
CA GLU A 51 -7.31 10.36 -3.35
C GLU A 51 -6.58 9.79 -2.13
N PRO A 52 -5.43 10.37 -1.70
CA PRO A 52 -4.79 10.02 -0.43
C PRO A 52 -5.74 10.20 0.76
N GLN A 53 -5.73 9.24 1.68
CA GLN A 53 -6.63 9.23 2.82
C GLN A 53 -6.13 10.08 4.00
N LYS A 54 -4.84 10.42 4.00
CA LYS A 54 -4.15 11.17 5.05
C LYS A 54 -3.37 12.35 4.47
N PRO A 55 -2.97 13.34 5.31
CA PRO A 55 -2.01 14.36 4.90
C PRO A 55 -0.72 13.74 4.35
N LEU A 56 -0.08 14.42 3.39
CA LEU A 56 1.17 13.96 2.78
C LEU A 56 2.37 14.12 3.73
N ILE A 57 2.34 13.40 4.84
CA ILE A 57 3.41 13.32 5.85
C ILE A 57 3.90 11.87 5.87
N PRO A 58 5.21 11.59 5.73
CA PRO A 58 5.72 10.22 5.62
C PRO A 58 5.28 9.26 6.72
N ALA A 59 5.11 9.73 7.95
CA ALA A 59 4.69 8.87 9.06
C ALA A 59 3.16 8.84 9.29
N ASP A 60 2.37 9.67 8.63
CA ASP A 60 0.90 9.66 8.78
C ASP A 60 0.20 8.86 7.67
N THR A 61 0.81 8.76 6.51
CA THR A 61 0.30 8.00 5.37
C THR A 61 0.69 6.53 5.51
N ASN A 62 -0.28 5.62 5.59
CA ASN A 62 -0.07 4.17 5.72
C ASN A 62 -0.84 3.34 4.66
N GLU A 63 -1.33 3.99 3.60
CA GLU A 63 -2.10 3.36 2.52
C GLU A 63 -1.48 3.66 1.15
N SER A 64 -1.74 2.79 0.16
CA SER A 64 -1.03 2.79 -1.13
C SER A 64 -1.25 4.05 -1.98
N LEU A 65 -2.39 4.75 -1.83
CA LEU A 65 -2.71 5.91 -2.66
C LEU A 65 -1.82 7.10 -2.28
N GLY A 66 -1.72 7.39 -0.98
CA GLY A 66 -0.85 8.46 -0.48
C GLY A 66 0.63 8.10 -0.51
N SER A 67 0.99 6.83 -0.22
CA SER A 67 2.39 6.40 -0.23
C SER A 67 3.04 6.56 -1.60
N TYR A 68 2.30 6.33 -2.68
CA TYR A 68 2.79 6.52 -4.05
C TYR A 68 3.17 7.98 -4.36
N VAL A 69 2.40 8.93 -3.80
CA VAL A 69 2.73 10.36 -3.88
C VAL A 69 3.93 10.70 -2.98
N ILE A 70 3.92 10.23 -1.72
CA ILE A 70 5.01 10.45 -0.76
C ILE A 70 6.36 10.02 -1.33
N GLN A 71 6.44 8.85 -1.93
CA GLN A 71 7.69 8.31 -2.51
C GLN A 71 8.21 9.13 -3.70
N SER A 72 7.38 9.92 -4.37
CA SER A 72 7.85 10.88 -5.38
C SER A 72 8.46 12.14 -4.77
N LEU A 73 8.01 12.54 -3.57
CA LEU A 73 8.37 13.78 -2.91
C LEU A 73 9.52 13.64 -1.90
N PHE A 74 9.68 12.45 -1.33
CA PHE A 74 10.65 12.17 -0.29
C PHE A 74 11.60 11.04 -0.71
N THR A 75 12.83 11.13 -0.25
CA THR A 75 13.85 10.08 -0.38
C THR A 75 14.40 9.76 1.00
N GLN A 76 14.32 8.50 1.39
CA GLN A 76 14.85 7.94 2.63
C GLN A 76 16.34 7.55 2.46
N LEU A 77 16.89 6.79 3.43
CA LEU A 77 18.30 6.41 3.44
C LEU A 77 18.67 5.46 2.30
N LEU A 78 17.77 4.55 1.96
CA LEU A 78 17.95 3.53 0.94
C LEU A 78 16.59 3.19 0.27
N GLU A 79 16.65 2.53 -0.86
CA GLU A 79 15.52 1.99 -1.61
C GLU A 79 15.84 0.55 -2.04
N PHE A 80 14.93 -0.08 -2.79
CA PHE A 80 15.14 -1.42 -3.32
C PHE A 80 15.06 -1.39 -4.84
N ASP A 81 15.93 -2.15 -5.50
CA ASP A 81 15.82 -2.38 -6.94
C ASP A 81 14.69 -3.38 -7.27
N GLY A 82 14.48 -3.65 -8.55
CA GLY A 82 13.46 -4.59 -9.01
C GLY A 82 13.64 -6.04 -8.53
N GLU A 83 14.84 -6.39 -8.00
CA GLU A 83 15.16 -7.69 -7.41
C GLU A 83 15.06 -7.69 -5.86
N GLY A 84 14.69 -6.55 -5.26
CA GLY A 84 14.61 -6.37 -3.80
C GLY A 84 15.95 -6.17 -3.10
N LYS A 85 17.01 -5.83 -3.84
CA LYS A 85 18.33 -5.52 -3.28
C LYS A 85 18.37 -4.06 -2.82
N ILE A 86 19.12 -3.81 -1.74
CA ILE A 86 19.32 -2.46 -1.19
C ILE A 86 20.12 -1.59 -2.18
N VAL A 87 19.58 -0.41 -2.44
CA VAL A 87 20.23 0.68 -3.18
C VAL A 87 20.30 1.90 -2.26
N TYR A 88 21.51 2.29 -1.85
CA TYR A 88 21.66 3.49 -1.02
C TYR A 88 21.36 4.76 -1.80
N THR A 89 20.36 5.49 -1.33
CA THR A 89 19.92 6.77 -1.89
C THR A 89 20.56 7.96 -1.17
N ASN A 90 20.02 8.37 -0.04
CA ASN A 90 20.57 9.46 0.76
C ASN A 90 21.74 9.00 1.65
N ALA A 91 21.75 7.74 2.09
CA ALA A 91 22.90 7.18 2.79
C ALA A 91 24.07 6.86 1.83
N GLU A 92 25.30 7.09 2.30
CA GLU A 92 26.52 6.51 1.73
C GLU A 92 26.69 5.07 2.23
N SER A 93 26.35 4.83 3.50
CA SER A 93 26.36 3.51 4.12
C SER A 93 25.50 3.43 5.36
N VAL A 94 24.98 2.22 5.65
CA VAL A 94 24.33 1.83 6.90
C VAL A 94 25.06 0.57 7.38
N LYS A 95 25.65 0.59 8.58
CA LYS A 95 26.52 -0.51 9.04
C LYS A 95 26.27 -0.86 10.50
N SER A 96 26.26 -2.15 10.79
CA SER A 96 26.27 -2.71 12.13
C SER A 96 27.15 -3.95 12.18
N THR A 97 27.73 -4.27 13.32
CA THR A 97 28.47 -5.50 13.58
C THR A 97 27.74 -6.42 14.56
N ASP A 98 26.69 -5.91 15.21
CA ASP A 98 25.95 -6.59 16.26
C ASP A 98 24.43 -6.60 16.03
N ASN A 99 23.96 -6.07 14.88
CA ASN A 99 22.55 -5.86 14.52
C ASN A 99 21.77 -5.01 15.55
N LYS A 100 22.46 -4.36 16.48
CA LYS A 100 21.87 -3.54 17.55
C LYS A 100 22.28 -2.08 17.45
N THR A 101 23.57 -1.82 17.19
CA THR A 101 24.09 -0.48 17.02
C THR A 101 24.42 -0.23 15.56
N TRP A 102 23.69 0.65 14.94
CA TRP A 102 23.82 0.99 13.52
C TRP A 102 24.46 2.37 13.36
N THR A 103 25.42 2.47 12.47
CA THR A 103 26.01 3.74 12.06
C THR A 103 25.55 4.08 10.66
N VAL A 104 24.90 5.22 10.51
CA VAL A 104 24.46 5.77 9.23
C VAL A 104 25.42 6.90 8.83
N LYS A 105 25.92 6.81 7.61
CA LYS A 105 26.68 7.89 6.97
C LYS A 105 25.89 8.42 5.78
N LEU A 106 25.59 9.70 5.77
CA LEU A 106 24.87 10.39 4.69
C LEU A 106 25.83 10.83 3.59
N LYS A 107 25.33 10.85 2.35
CA LYS A 107 25.99 11.52 1.24
C LYS A 107 25.96 13.02 1.49
N SER A 108 27.06 13.72 1.27
CA SER A 108 27.14 15.17 1.45
C SER A 108 26.39 15.93 0.37
N GLY A 109 25.92 17.14 0.71
CA GLY A 109 25.36 18.09 -0.25
C GLY A 109 23.87 17.91 -0.59
N TRP A 110 23.18 16.91 -0.01
CA TRP A 110 21.74 16.76 -0.18
C TRP A 110 20.96 17.93 0.41
N LYS A 111 19.90 18.33 -0.30
CA LYS A 111 19.04 19.45 0.09
C LYS A 111 17.58 19.05 0.01
N PHE A 112 16.79 19.68 0.85
CA PHE A 112 15.35 19.73 0.69
C PHE A 112 14.96 20.65 -0.48
N HIS A 113 13.71 20.57 -0.91
CA HIS A 113 13.19 21.37 -2.03
C HIS A 113 13.21 22.88 -1.78
N ASP A 114 13.28 23.31 -0.52
CA ASP A 114 13.45 24.72 -0.13
C ASP A 114 14.91 25.18 -0.12
N GLY A 115 15.85 24.31 -0.48
CA GLY A 115 17.28 24.58 -0.52
C GLY A 115 18.01 24.37 0.79
N THR A 116 17.32 24.06 1.89
CA THR A 116 17.95 23.76 3.18
C THR A 116 18.66 22.40 3.15
N PRO A 117 19.79 22.23 3.89
CA PRO A 117 20.54 20.98 3.86
C PRO A 117 19.81 19.84 4.55
N VAL A 118 19.98 18.62 4.03
CA VAL A 118 19.61 17.38 4.71
C VAL A 118 20.79 16.94 5.57
N THR A 119 20.58 16.84 6.87
CA THR A 119 21.62 16.50 7.86
C THR A 119 21.17 15.36 8.76
N SER A 120 22.07 14.87 9.62
CA SER A 120 21.76 13.90 10.68
C SER A 120 20.59 14.36 11.55
N GLU A 121 20.55 15.63 11.92
CA GLU A 121 19.47 16.22 12.71
C GLU A 121 18.13 16.21 11.97
N SER A 122 18.11 16.32 10.63
CA SER A 122 16.89 16.23 9.84
C SER A 122 16.20 14.88 9.99
N TYR A 123 16.97 13.81 10.16
CA TYR A 123 16.47 12.46 10.44
C TYR A 123 16.07 12.29 11.89
N ILE A 124 16.97 12.61 12.83
CA ILE A 124 16.76 12.40 14.28
C ILE A 124 15.52 13.15 14.75
N LYS A 125 15.39 14.43 14.38
CA LYS A 125 14.26 15.27 14.76
C LYS A 125 12.94 14.76 14.15
N ALA A 126 12.98 14.34 12.87
CA ALA A 126 11.81 13.76 12.20
C ALA A 126 11.35 12.48 12.89
N TRP A 127 12.25 11.54 13.15
CA TRP A 127 11.91 10.25 13.75
C TRP A 127 11.42 10.39 15.19
N ASN A 128 11.99 11.30 15.98
CA ASN A 128 11.47 11.63 17.31
C ASN A 128 10.07 12.22 17.26
N TRP A 129 9.81 13.09 16.28
CA TRP A 129 8.49 13.67 16.10
C TRP A 129 7.48 12.61 15.66
N TYR A 130 7.84 11.74 14.71
CA TYR A 130 6.99 10.66 14.22
C TYR A 130 6.64 9.65 15.32
N ALA A 131 7.63 9.27 16.12
CA ALA A 131 7.46 8.30 17.19
C ALA A 131 6.63 8.82 18.36
N ASN A 132 6.57 10.15 18.60
CA ASN A 132 5.91 10.71 19.76
C ASN A 132 4.38 10.51 19.70
N VAL A 133 3.81 9.81 20.68
CA VAL A 133 2.38 9.47 20.76
C VAL A 133 1.46 10.69 20.65
N LYS A 134 1.89 11.88 21.10
CA LYS A 134 1.10 13.13 21.01
C LYS A 134 0.87 13.60 19.58
N ASN A 135 1.70 13.18 18.63
CA ASN A 135 1.58 13.54 17.23
C ASN A 135 0.68 12.58 16.44
N ALA A 136 0.23 11.47 17.05
CA ALA A 136 -0.75 10.53 16.53
C ALA A 136 -0.46 10.05 15.10
N GLN A 137 0.82 9.76 14.79
CA GLN A 137 1.22 9.31 13.45
C GLN A 137 0.92 7.83 13.27
N GLN A 138 0.28 7.46 12.15
CA GLN A 138 -0.14 6.09 11.86
C GLN A 138 1.03 5.10 11.80
N ASN A 139 2.19 5.57 11.33
CA ASN A 139 3.40 4.76 11.16
C ASN A 139 4.39 4.90 12.34
N ALA A 140 3.96 5.42 13.50
CA ALA A 140 4.84 5.58 14.67
C ALA A 140 5.49 4.26 15.13
N PHE A 141 4.79 3.13 14.98
CA PHE A 141 5.26 1.80 15.36
C PHE A 141 6.53 1.34 14.62
N TRP A 142 6.84 1.92 13.46
CA TRP A 142 8.07 1.60 12.73
C TRP A 142 9.34 1.88 13.50
N PHE A 143 9.27 2.76 14.50
CA PHE A 143 10.38 3.15 15.37
C PHE A 143 10.47 2.31 16.65
N GLU A 144 9.60 1.32 16.87
CA GLU A 144 9.48 0.54 18.13
C GLU A 144 10.76 -0.20 18.52
N ASP A 145 11.61 -0.57 17.55
CA ASP A 145 12.88 -1.23 17.81
C ASP A 145 13.95 -0.27 18.36
N ILE A 146 13.79 1.05 18.19
CA ILE A 146 14.76 2.06 18.61
C ILE A 146 14.65 2.28 20.12
N LYS A 147 15.78 2.22 20.80
CA LYS A 147 15.87 2.39 22.24
C LYS A 147 15.27 3.73 22.70
N GLY A 148 14.39 3.65 23.69
CA GLY A 148 13.65 4.79 24.19
C GLY A 148 12.33 5.06 23.49
N TYR A 149 11.92 4.23 22.51
CA TYR A 149 10.61 4.37 21.88
C TYR A 149 9.47 4.33 22.92
N ALA A 150 9.47 3.38 23.84
CA ALA A 150 8.44 3.27 24.88
C ALA A 150 8.34 4.50 25.82
N ASP A 151 9.39 5.32 25.90
CA ASP A 151 9.37 6.56 26.69
C ASP A 151 8.70 7.72 25.93
N VAL A 152 8.77 7.74 24.59
CA VAL A 152 8.11 8.74 23.74
C VAL A 152 6.73 8.26 23.27
N HIS A 153 6.48 6.93 23.25
CA HIS A 153 5.25 6.29 22.81
C HIS A 153 4.74 5.25 23.84
N PRO A 154 4.34 5.67 25.05
CA PRO A 154 3.79 4.74 26.02
C PRO A 154 2.40 4.24 25.59
N GLU A 155 2.09 2.97 25.88
CA GLU A 155 0.75 2.41 25.67
C GLU A 155 -0.37 3.17 26.40
N LYS A 156 -0.04 3.81 27.50
CA LYS A 156 -0.99 4.61 28.33
C LYS A 156 -0.27 5.79 28.97
N GLY A 157 -0.99 6.90 29.02
CA GLY A 157 -0.52 8.11 29.70
C GLY A 157 0.34 9.03 28.79
N ASP A 158 0.97 10.02 29.42
CA ASP A 158 1.83 10.97 28.71
C ASP A 158 3.24 10.39 28.46
N PRO A 159 3.91 10.81 27.38
CA PRO A 159 5.29 10.44 27.12
C PRO A 159 6.22 10.94 28.26
N LYS A 160 7.19 10.10 28.64
CA LYS A 160 8.19 10.39 29.67
C LYS A 160 9.39 11.16 29.11
N ALA A 161 9.57 11.10 27.80
CA ALA A 161 10.64 11.78 27.06
C ALA A 161 10.06 12.41 25.77
N THR A 162 10.79 13.35 25.19
CA THR A 162 10.50 13.96 23.89
C THR A 162 11.29 13.32 22.77
N GLU A 163 12.35 12.57 23.10
CA GLU A 163 13.31 11.99 22.17
C GLU A 163 13.63 10.54 22.56
N MET A 164 13.84 9.70 21.56
CA MET A 164 14.32 8.33 21.72
C MET A 164 15.83 8.36 22.08
N SER A 165 16.19 7.76 23.19
CA SER A 165 17.60 7.74 23.68
C SER A 165 18.57 6.98 22.76
N GLY A 166 18.05 6.18 21.83
CA GLY A 166 18.82 5.41 20.85
C GLY A 166 19.30 6.22 19.65
N LEU A 167 18.82 7.45 19.44
CA LEU A 167 19.23 8.29 18.31
C LEU A 167 20.27 9.32 18.75
N LYS A 168 21.39 9.40 18.01
CA LYS A 168 22.46 10.34 18.37
C LYS A 168 23.21 10.83 17.14
N ALA A 169 23.23 12.14 16.92
CA ALA A 169 24.10 12.77 15.93
C ALA A 169 25.57 12.64 16.38
N VAL A 170 26.44 12.31 15.45
CA VAL A 170 27.89 12.34 15.60
C VAL A 170 28.44 13.62 14.97
N ASP A 171 27.96 13.92 13.76
CA ASP A 171 28.22 15.14 12.99
C ASP A 171 27.05 15.37 12.01
N ASP A 172 27.13 16.40 11.16
CA ASP A 172 26.08 16.78 10.21
C ASP A 172 25.73 15.65 9.22
N THR A 173 26.63 14.70 8.99
CA THR A 173 26.48 13.61 8.01
C THR A 173 26.50 12.22 8.62
N THR A 174 26.73 12.11 9.93
CA THR A 174 26.86 10.81 10.61
C THR A 174 26.00 10.77 11.86
N PHE A 175 25.20 9.72 12.01
CA PHE A 175 24.46 9.48 13.24
C PHE A 175 24.41 7.99 13.56
N THR A 176 24.09 7.66 14.81
CA THR A 176 23.94 6.30 15.28
C THR A 176 22.52 6.02 15.71
N ILE A 177 22.11 4.76 15.54
CA ILE A 177 20.82 4.20 15.97
C ILE A 177 21.13 3.04 16.89
N GLU A 178 20.80 3.15 18.18
CA GLU A 178 20.85 2.03 19.11
C GLU A 178 19.44 1.43 19.24
N LEU A 179 19.31 0.12 19.01
CA LEU A 179 18.08 -0.63 19.18
C LEU A 179 18.00 -1.21 20.61
N ASP A 180 16.80 -1.52 21.08
CA ASP A 180 16.61 -2.21 22.36
C ASP A 180 17.20 -3.62 22.35
N LYS A 181 17.10 -4.30 21.22
CA LYS A 181 17.62 -5.66 20.96
C LYS A 181 18.22 -5.73 19.54
N PRO A 182 19.07 -6.72 19.24
CA PRO A 182 19.49 -6.96 17.87
C PRO A 182 18.30 -7.24 16.94
N VAL A 183 18.27 -6.60 15.74
CA VAL A 183 17.28 -6.84 14.68
C VAL A 183 18.02 -7.00 13.36
N PRO A 184 18.18 -8.25 12.85
CA PRO A 184 19.03 -8.53 11.70
C PRO A 184 18.50 -7.98 10.37
N TYR A 185 17.22 -7.61 10.31
CA TYR A 185 16.57 -7.03 9.13
C TYR A 185 16.34 -5.51 9.27
N PHE A 186 16.87 -4.86 10.29
CA PHE A 186 16.62 -3.43 10.55
C PHE A 186 17.04 -2.53 9.39
N GLU A 187 18.14 -2.86 8.71
CA GLU A 187 18.55 -2.11 7.52
C GLU A 187 17.45 -2.07 6.45
N TYR A 188 16.73 -3.16 6.22
CA TYR A 188 15.61 -3.20 5.27
C TYR A 188 14.45 -2.31 5.70
N LYS A 189 14.16 -2.19 7.00
CA LYS A 189 13.12 -1.26 7.50
C LYS A 189 13.42 0.18 7.10
N LEU A 190 14.68 0.60 7.06
CA LEU A 190 15.11 1.95 6.70
C LEU A 190 14.82 2.34 5.23
N GLY A 191 14.43 1.37 4.40
CA GLY A 191 13.95 1.60 3.03
C GLY A 191 12.47 1.97 2.95
N TYR A 192 11.74 1.94 4.06
CA TYR A 192 10.35 2.38 4.08
C TYR A 192 10.27 3.91 4.17
N TYR A 193 9.36 4.52 3.43
CA TYR A 193 9.26 5.97 3.29
C TYR A 193 9.04 6.72 4.61
N THR A 194 8.53 6.05 5.65
CA THR A 194 8.36 6.66 6.98
C THR A 194 9.70 7.09 7.60
N PHE A 195 10.82 6.49 7.16
CA PHE A 195 12.16 6.88 7.62
C PHE A 195 12.74 8.07 6.84
N ALA A 196 11.96 8.77 6.02
CA ALA A 196 12.39 9.99 5.36
C ALA A 196 12.66 11.14 6.35
N PRO A 197 13.61 12.04 6.04
CA PRO A 197 13.89 13.22 6.86
C PRO A 197 12.85 14.31 6.64
N LEU A 198 12.78 15.28 7.57
CA LEU A 198 11.93 16.46 7.46
C LEU A 198 12.74 17.77 7.55
N PRO A 199 12.36 18.79 6.75
CA PRO A 199 12.93 20.13 6.85
C PRO A 199 12.38 20.91 8.05
N GLU A 200 13.10 21.94 8.50
CA GLU A 200 12.67 22.79 9.62
C GLU A 200 11.32 23.49 9.39
N VAL A 201 10.95 23.74 8.14
CA VAL A 201 9.65 24.35 7.80
C VAL A 201 8.46 23.50 8.24
N PHE A 202 8.61 22.17 8.32
CA PHE A 202 7.59 21.25 8.79
C PHE A 202 7.10 21.61 10.21
N TYR A 203 8.01 21.92 11.12
CA TYR A 203 7.70 22.15 12.53
C TYR A 203 7.03 23.50 12.80
N LYS A 204 6.97 24.40 11.80
CA LYS A 204 6.29 25.69 11.89
C LYS A 204 4.77 25.55 11.76
N ASP A 205 4.32 24.67 10.84
CA ASP A 205 2.90 24.37 10.61
C ASP A 205 2.77 22.99 9.96
N THR A 206 2.65 21.97 10.80
CA THR A 206 2.55 20.56 10.35
C THR A 206 1.29 20.29 9.52
N LYS A 207 0.21 21.04 9.79
CA LYS A 207 -1.05 20.88 9.06
C LYS A 207 -0.95 21.46 7.64
N ALA A 208 -0.42 22.66 7.49
CA ALA A 208 -0.18 23.27 6.18
C ALA A 208 0.84 22.45 5.38
N PHE A 209 1.90 21.94 6.05
CA PHE A 209 2.88 21.07 5.41
C PHE A 209 2.26 19.80 4.81
N GLY A 210 1.35 19.15 5.51
CA GLY A 210 0.67 17.94 5.02
C GLY A 210 -0.17 18.18 3.75
N GLN A 211 -0.51 19.43 3.42
CA GLN A 211 -1.22 19.82 2.20
C GLN A 211 -0.29 20.28 1.08
N ALA A 212 0.93 20.73 1.43
CA ALA A 212 1.94 21.23 0.49
C ALA A 212 3.35 20.89 0.99
N PRO A 213 3.75 19.60 0.93
CA PRO A 213 4.99 19.14 1.54
C PRO A 213 6.24 19.65 0.83
N VAL A 214 7.27 19.91 1.61
CA VAL A 214 8.64 20.19 1.16
C VAL A 214 9.48 18.96 1.45
N GLY A 215 9.75 18.15 0.44
CA GLY A 215 10.54 16.93 0.57
C GLY A 215 11.99 17.10 0.13
N ASN A 216 12.65 15.97 -0.13
CA ASN A 216 14.01 15.86 -0.64
C ASN A 216 14.12 14.88 -1.83
N GLY A 217 12.98 14.54 -2.43
CA GLY A 217 12.84 13.52 -3.47
C GLY A 217 13.04 14.04 -4.89
N PRO A 218 12.84 13.14 -5.89
CA PRO A 218 13.04 13.43 -7.31
C PRO A 218 12.00 14.39 -7.90
N TYR A 219 10.91 14.65 -7.20
CA TYR A 219 9.90 15.61 -7.60
C TYR A 219 9.58 16.59 -6.47
N THR A 220 9.19 17.82 -6.83
CA THR A 220 8.72 18.88 -5.93
C THR A 220 7.20 19.02 -6.03
N PHE A 221 6.54 19.28 -4.92
CA PHE A 221 5.11 19.53 -4.88
C PHE A 221 4.74 20.82 -5.63
N GLU A 222 3.67 20.79 -6.43
CA GLU A 222 3.12 21.98 -7.09
C GLU A 222 1.70 22.31 -6.61
N LYS A 223 0.78 21.33 -6.58
CA LYS A 223 -0.60 21.55 -6.09
C LYS A 223 -1.30 20.24 -5.75
N TRP A 224 -2.31 20.34 -4.88
CA TRP A 224 -3.30 19.31 -4.61
C TRP A 224 -4.70 19.89 -4.83
N ASP A 225 -5.35 19.49 -5.90
CA ASP A 225 -6.75 19.78 -6.21
C ASP A 225 -7.56 18.55 -5.74
N HIS A 226 -8.05 18.61 -4.50
CA HIS A 226 -8.72 17.48 -3.83
C HIS A 226 -9.78 16.83 -4.69
N LYS A 227 -9.81 15.49 -4.68
CA LYS A 227 -10.70 14.63 -5.48
C LYS A 227 -10.52 14.75 -6.99
N LYS A 228 -9.48 15.42 -7.47
CA LYS A 228 -9.16 15.55 -8.89
C LYS A 228 -7.75 15.12 -9.21
N LEU A 229 -6.74 15.80 -8.66
CA LEU A 229 -5.35 15.47 -8.94
C LEU A 229 -4.37 16.06 -7.92
N ILE A 230 -3.21 15.41 -7.80
CA ILE A 230 -1.99 15.99 -7.24
C ILE A 230 -1.00 16.18 -8.39
N GLN A 231 -0.34 17.33 -8.42
CA GLN A 231 0.66 17.68 -9.41
C GLN A 231 2.01 17.88 -8.74
N VAL A 232 3.03 17.22 -9.28
CA VAL A 232 4.42 17.37 -8.86
C VAL A 232 5.31 17.63 -10.07
N LYS A 233 6.40 18.38 -9.88
CA LYS A 233 7.36 18.76 -10.92
C LYS A 233 8.70 18.08 -10.66
N ALA A 234 9.41 17.67 -11.72
CA ALA A 234 10.74 17.12 -11.60
C ALA A 234 11.69 18.09 -10.88
N ASN A 235 12.44 17.56 -9.91
CA ASN A 235 13.46 18.29 -9.18
C ASN A 235 14.80 18.23 -9.94
N PRO A 236 15.25 19.33 -10.57
CA PRO A 236 16.50 19.33 -11.33
C PRO A 236 17.74 19.16 -10.43
N ASP A 237 17.62 19.52 -9.15
CA ASP A 237 18.71 19.48 -8.17
C ASP A 237 18.79 18.16 -7.40
N TYR A 238 17.92 17.18 -7.73
CA TYR A 238 17.94 15.88 -7.09
C TYR A 238 19.27 15.14 -7.32
N GLN A 239 19.88 14.67 -6.24
CA GLN A 239 21.21 14.05 -6.27
C GLN A 239 21.21 12.52 -6.20
N GLY A 240 20.02 11.91 -6.02
CA GLY A 240 19.87 10.45 -5.95
C GLY A 240 20.06 9.76 -7.29
N PRO A 241 20.08 8.41 -7.29
CA PRO A 241 20.26 7.61 -8.48
C PRO A 241 19.09 7.73 -9.47
N ASN A 242 17.86 7.93 -8.96
CA ASN A 242 16.62 7.88 -9.73
C ASN A 242 16.16 9.28 -10.14
N LYS A 243 16.94 9.99 -10.99
CA LYS A 243 16.55 11.29 -11.54
C LYS A 243 15.38 11.15 -12.49
N ALA A 244 14.41 12.06 -12.38
CA ALA A 244 13.25 12.09 -13.26
C ALA A 244 13.66 12.28 -14.74
N LYS A 245 13.16 11.40 -15.63
CA LYS A 245 13.33 11.49 -17.10
C LYS A 245 12.16 12.23 -17.78
N ASN A 246 11.14 12.62 -17.01
CA ASN A 246 10.02 13.46 -17.42
C ASN A 246 10.06 14.80 -16.68
N LYS A 247 9.12 15.71 -16.99
CA LYS A 247 9.08 17.04 -16.37
C LYS A 247 8.20 17.13 -15.11
N GLY A 248 7.40 16.08 -14.83
CA GLY A 248 6.51 16.03 -13.67
C GLY A 248 5.45 14.97 -13.82
N ILE A 249 4.64 14.80 -12.78
CA ILE A 249 3.60 13.80 -12.68
C ILE A 249 2.27 14.46 -12.33
N LEU A 250 1.20 13.99 -12.96
CA LEU A 250 -0.19 14.22 -12.57
C LEU A 250 -0.74 12.92 -11.98
N PHE A 251 -0.88 12.84 -10.68
CA PHE A 251 -1.59 11.76 -9.99
C PHE A 251 -3.07 12.09 -10.07
N LYS A 252 -3.80 11.42 -10.97
CA LYS A 252 -5.21 11.71 -11.23
C LYS A 252 -6.12 10.83 -10.37
N ASN A 253 -7.19 11.42 -9.86
CA ASN A 253 -8.23 10.70 -9.16
C ASN A 253 -9.44 10.48 -10.07
N TYR A 254 -9.88 9.23 -10.19
CA TYR A 254 -11.05 8.84 -10.96
C TYR A 254 -12.12 8.26 -10.04
N ALA A 255 -13.38 8.52 -10.37
CA ALA A 255 -14.51 7.95 -9.62
C ALA A 255 -14.63 6.43 -9.82
N THR A 256 -14.20 5.92 -10.98
CA THR A 256 -14.19 4.48 -11.29
C THR A 256 -12.98 4.13 -12.16
N VAL A 257 -12.51 2.89 -12.05
CA VAL A 257 -11.40 2.39 -12.87
C VAL A 257 -11.76 2.32 -14.35
N GLU A 258 -13.05 2.13 -14.68
CA GLU A 258 -13.55 2.16 -16.07
C GLU A 258 -13.38 3.55 -16.70
N ALA A 259 -13.65 4.63 -15.94
CA ALA A 259 -13.43 5.99 -16.43
C ALA A 259 -11.95 6.26 -16.69
N ALA A 260 -11.06 5.80 -15.80
CA ALA A 260 -9.62 5.88 -16.00
C ALA A 260 -9.18 5.10 -17.25
N TYR A 261 -9.74 3.91 -17.48
CA TYR A 261 -9.42 3.11 -18.67
C TYR A 261 -9.87 3.77 -19.97
N GLN A 262 -11.06 4.39 -20.02
CA GLN A 262 -11.50 5.13 -21.19
C GLN A 262 -10.59 6.34 -21.48
N ASP A 263 -10.11 7.02 -20.43
CA ASP A 263 -9.14 8.11 -20.57
C ASP A 263 -7.78 7.62 -21.07
N LEU A 264 -7.34 6.43 -20.64
CA LEU A 264 -6.13 5.79 -21.19
C LEU A 264 -6.27 5.51 -22.69
N LEU A 265 -7.40 4.93 -23.12
CA LEU A 265 -7.64 4.60 -24.53
C LEU A 265 -7.74 5.86 -25.42
N SER A 266 -8.32 6.95 -24.89
CA SER A 266 -8.43 8.23 -25.59
C SER A 266 -7.16 9.09 -25.54
N GLY A 267 -6.12 8.69 -24.76
CA GLY A 267 -4.87 9.42 -24.59
C GLY A 267 -4.92 10.57 -23.58
N ASN A 268 -5.95 10.63 -22.76
CA ASN A 268 -6.10 11.61 -21.68
C ASN A 268 -5.45 11.15 -20.36
N LEU A 269 -5.08 9.88 -20.25
CA LEU A 269 -4.30 9.30 -19.18
C LEU A 269 -3.11 8.55 -19.77
N ASP A 270 -1.93 8.62 -19.14
CA ASP A 270 -0.76 7.93 -19.68
C ASP A 270 -0.59 6.53 -19.10
N MET A 271 -0.93 6.31 -17.85
CA MET A 271 -0.76 5.00 -17.20
C MET A 271 -1.94 4.70 -16.28
N ILE A 272 -2.36 3.44 -16.28
CA ILE A 272 -3.38 2.90 -15.38
C ILE A 272 -2.81 1.69 -14.64
N ARG A 273 -2.98 1.64 -13.31
CA ARG A 273 -2.43 0.58 -12.47
C ARG A 273 -3.32 -0.67 -12.45
N GLN A 274 -4.62 -0.50 -12.65
CA GLN A 274 -5.58 -1.59 -12.59
C GLN A 274 -6.67 -1.42 -13.65
N ILE A 275 -6.92 -2.47 -14.41
CA ILE A 275 -8.06 -2.56 -15.33
C ILE A 275 -9.26 -3.12 -14.56
N GLY A 276 -10.43 -2.50 -14.70
CA GLY A 276 -11.66 -2.93 -14.06
C GLY A 276 -12.21 -4.25 -14.64
N PRO A 277 -13.01 -4.99 -13.86
CA PRO A 277 -13.54 -6.29 -14.27
C PRO A 277 -14.24 -6.29 -15.62
N LYS A 278 -14.94 -5.20 -15.95
CA LYS A 278 -15.67 -5.03 -17.21
C LYS A 278 -14.75 -5.06 -18.44
N ASP A 279 -13.55 -4.46 -18.31
CA ASP A 279 -12.63 -4.26 -19.42
C ASP A 279 -11.53 -5.34 -19.49
N LEU A 280 -11.39 -6.20 -18.44
CA LEU A 280 -10.42 -7.30 -18.40
C LEU A 280 -10.46 -8.24 -19.61
N PRO A 281 -11.62 -8.58 -20.19
CA PRO A 281 -11.67 -9.48 -21.36
C PRO A 281 -11.03 -8.89 -22.61
N SER A 282 -10.99 -7.55 -22.76
CA SER A 282 -10.56 -6.86 -23.99
C SER A 282 -9.22 -6.14 -23.88
N TYR A 283 -8.80 -5.74 -22.68
CA TYR A 283 -7.68 -4.79 -22.51
C TYR A 283 -6.34 -5.24 -23.14
N LYS A 284 -6.08 -6.55 -23.15
CA LYS A 284 -4.84 -7.08 -23.78
C LYS A 284 -4.84 -6.85 -25.29
N LYS A 285 -6.03 -6.96 -25.93
CA LYS A 285 -6.19 -6.65 -27.35
C LYS A 285 -6.11 -5.16 -27.63
N ASP A 286 -6.72 -4.34 -26.76
CA ASP A 286 -6.80 -2.87 -26.95
C ASP A 286 -5.44 -2.21 -26.75
N LEU A 287 -4.65 -2.70 -25.81
CA LEU A 287 -3.34 -2.14 -25.45
C LEU A 287 -2.17 -2.79 -26.20
N GLY A 288 -2.27 -4.08 -26.59
CA GLY A 288 -1.18 -4.80 -27.25
C GLY A 288 0.08 -4.82 -26.37
N ASP A 289 1.22 -4.41 -26.93
CA ASP A 289 2.53 -4.39 -26.25
C ASP A 289 2.62 -3.37 -25.08
N ARG A 290 1.58 -2.57 -24.87
CA ARG A 290 1.49 -1.59 -23.79
C ARG A 290 0.81 -2.15 -22.53
N VAL A 291 0.51 -3.42 -22.51
CA VAL A 291 0.00 -4.13 -21.31
C VAL A 291 1.12 -4.27 -20.29
N VAL A 292 0.79 -3.98 -19.03
CA VAL A 292 1.62 -4.33 -17.87
C VAL A 292 0.89 -5.43 -17.09
N ASP A 293 1.39 -6.67 -17.18
CA ASP A 293 0.80 -7.86 -16.54
C ASP A 293 1.95 -8.63 -15.85
N GLN A 294 2.32 -8.19 -14.65
CA GLN A 294 3.48 -8.71 -13.90
C GLN A 294 3.09 -8.98 -12.45
N PRO A 295 3.60 -10.05 -11.82
CA PRO A 295 3.45 -10.26 -10.38
C PRO A 295 4.20 -9.19 -9.59
N TYR A 296 3.70 -8.89 -8.39
CA TYR A 296 4.38 -8.04 -7.42
C TYR A 296 4.18 -8.57 -6.01
N ALA A 297 4.96 -8.07 -5.06
CA ALA A 297 5.01 -8.56 -3.69
C ALA A 297 3.77 -8.19 -2.88
N ALA A 298 2.63 -8.81 -3.22
CA ALA A 298 1.37 -8.59 -2.51
C ALA A 298 0.50 -9.84 -2.45
N VAL A 299 -0.26 -9.97 -1.35
CA VAL A 299 -1.20 -11.06 -1.11
C VAL A 299 -2.57 -10.52 -0.71
N GLN A 300 -3.64 -11.13 -1.24
CA GLN A 300 -5.00 -10.93 -0.77
C GLN A 300 -5.37 -12.05 0.18
N SER A 301 -5.92 -11.68 1.33
CA SER A 301 -6.43 -12.63 2.33
C SER A 301 -7.84 -12.25 2.77
N ILE A 302 -8.51 -13.18 3.44
CA ILE A 302 -9.63 -12.90 4.33
C ILE A 302 -9.12 -13.07 5.75
N VAL A 303 -9.33 -12.07 6.59
CA VAL A 303 -8.80 -12.04 7.97
C VAL A 303 -9.95 -12.18 8.96
N PRO A 304 -9.96 -13.24 9.78
CA PRO A 304 -10.88 -13.39 10.90
C PRO A 304 -10.61 -12.32 11.97
N THR A 305 -11.67 -11.85 12.61
CA THR A 305 -11.53 -10.94 13.76
C THR A 305 -11.73 -11.73 15.06
N PHE A 306 -10.63 -12.02 15.75
CA PHE A 306 -10.63 -12.87 16.96
C PHE A 306 -11.29 -12.20 18.17
N TYR A 307 -11.62 -10.92 18.10
CA TYR A 307 -12.46 -10.23 19.07
C TYR A 307 -13.97 -10.41 18.81
N SER A 308 -14.37 -10.77 17.60
CA SER A 308 -15.78 -10.93 17.23
C SER A 308 -16.42 -12.14 17.89
N LYS A 309 -17.76 -12.10 18.04
CA LYS A 309 -18.54 -13.25 18.54
C LYS A 309 -18.32 -14.52 17.71
N THR A 310 -18.07 -14.37 16.41
CA THR A 310 -17.91 -15.49 15.48
C THR A 310 -16.57 -16.22 15.69
N PHE A 311 -15.48 -15.49 15.93
CA PHE A 311 -14.13 -16.09 15.92
C PHE A 311 -13.39 -16.03 17.25
N LYS A 312 -13.97 -15.48 18.31
CA LYS A 312 -13.38 -15.50 19.64
C LYS A 312 -13.27 -16.95 20.15
N GLY A 313 -12.02 -17.42 20.31
CA GLY A 313 -11.75 -18.78 20.79
C GLY A 313 -12.08 -19.90 19.79
N ILE A 314 -12.19 -19.58 18.51
CA ILE A 314 -12.47 -20.55 17.44
C ILE A 314 -11.33 -21.57 17.30
N ASP A 315 -11.68 -22.84 17.05
CA ASP A 315 -10.68 -23.85 16.70
C ASP A 315 -10.12 -23.57 15.29
N PRO A 316 -8.80 -23.57 15.07
CA PRO A 316 -8.17 -23.37 13.77
C PRO A 316 -8.69 -24.30 12.66
N LYS A 317 -9.18 -25.51 13.01
CA LYS A 317 -9.80 -26.43 12.06
C LYS A 317 -10.99 -25.79 11.31
N VAL A 318 -11.75 -24.92 11.97
CA VAL A 318 -12.85 -24.21 11.32
C VAL A 318 -12.32 -23.31 10.21
N LEU A 319 -11.24 -22.54 10.49
CA LEU A 319 -10.62 -21.65 9.52
C LEU A 319 -9.94 -22.42 8.36
N GLN A 320 -9.27 -23.54 8.69
CA GLN A 320 -8.74 -24.47 7.68
C GLN A 320 -9.85 -25.03 6.79
N GLY A 321 -10.97 -25.45 7.38
CA GLY A 321 -12.13 -25.92 6.64
C GLY A 321 -12.76 -24.82 5.76
N LEU A 322 -12.90 -23.59 6.26
CA LEU A 322 -13.35 -22.46 5.45
C LEU A 322 -12.40 -22.21 4.28
N SER A 323 -11.09 -22.30 4.49
CA SER A 323 -10.08 -22.17 3.44
C SER A 323 -10.24 -23.23 2.33
N MET A 324 -10.43 -24.50 2.71
CA MET A 324 -10.66 -25.61 1.77
C MET A 324 -12.02 -25.52 1.08
N GLY A 325 -12.96 -24.76 1.61
CA GLY A 325 -14.25 -24.46 1.00
C GLY A 325 -14.22 -23.38 -0.11
N ILE A 326 -13.05 -22.75 -0.36
CA ILE A 326 -12.90 -21.68 -1.35
C ILE A 326 -12.22 -22.23 -2.61
N ASP A 327 -12.94 -22.24 -3.73
CA ASP A 327 -12.42 -22.62 -5.05
C ASP A 327 -11.62 -21.46 -5.67
N ARG A 328 -10.35 -21.32 -5.24
CA ARG A 328 -9.44 -20.26 -5.69
C ARG A 328 -9.18 -20.31 -7.18
N ASP A 329 -9.02 -21.51 -7.74
CA ASP A 329 -8.72 -21.72 -9.16
C ASP A 329 -9.85 -21.21 -10.05
N THR A 330 -11.10 -21.59 -9.72
CA THR A 330 -12.26 -21.11 -10.47
C THR A 330 -12.42 -19.59 -10.32
N ILE A 331 -12.30 -19.04 -9.09
CA ILE A 331 -12.47 -17.60 -8.85
C ILE A 331 -11.40 -16.79 -9.57
N THR A 332 -10.12 -17.17 -9.47
CA THR A 332 -9.05 -16.44 -10.14
C THR A 332 -9.17 -16.50 -11.65
N LYS A 333 -9.61 -17.63 -12.21
CA LYS A 333 -9.77 -17.82 -13.64
C LYS A 333 -11.01 -17.13 -14.21
N THR A 334 -12.16 -17.22 -13.55
CA THR A 334 -13.46 -16.82 -14.13
C THR A 334 -13.92 -15.44 -13.65
N VAL A 335 -13.71 -15.10 -12.38
CA VAL A 335 -14.12 -13.81 -11.81
C VAL A 335 -13.02 -12.77 -11.97
N LEU A 336 -11.77 -13.17 -11.72
CA LEU A 336 -10.60 -12.29 -11.80
C LEU A 336 -9.87 -12.38 -13.15
N ASN A 337 -10.40 -13.14 -14.13
CA ASN A 337 -9.88 -13.25 -15.49
C ASN A 337 -8.35 -13.51 -15.58
N GLY A 338 -7.80 -14.32 -14.65
CA GLY A 338 -6.38 -14.66 -14.60
C GLY A 338 -5.46 -13.52 -14.16
N THR A 339 -5.98 -12.43 -13.61
CA THR A 339 -5.19 -11.30 -13.09
C THR A 339 -4.61 -11.55 -11.71
N ARG A 340 -4.85 -12.73 -11.15
CA ARG A 340 -4.34 -13.17 -9.84
C ARG A 340 -3.94 -14.64 -9.92
N GLU A 341 -3.04 -15.06 -9.05
CA GLU A 341 -2.60 -16.44 -8.92
C GLU A 341 -2.98 -16.99 -7.55
N PRO A 342 -3.59 -18.21 -7.45
CA PRO A 342 -3.92 -18.80 -6.16
C PRO A 342 -2.71 -18.79 -5.21
N ALA A 343 -2.92 -18.37 -3.95
CA ALA A 343 -1.86 -18.34 -2.95
C ALA A 343 -1.51 -19.77 -2.51
N THR A 344 -0.22 -20.04 -2.34
CA THR A 344 0.34 -21.30 -1.81
C THR A 344 1.10 -21.09 -0.50
N SER A 345 1.11 -19.87 0.01
CA SER A 345 1.78 -19.45 1.23
C SER A 345 1.20 -18.11 1.73
N PHE A 346 1.65 -17.68 2.91
CA PHE A 346 1.31 -16.36 3.44
C PHE A 346 2.25 -15.26 2.87
N THR A 347 3.45 -15.65 2.47
CA THR A 347 4.45 -14.76 1.85
C THR A 347 4.34 -14.87 0.33
N PRO A 348 4.09 -13.78 -0.42
CA PRO A 348 3.94 -13.83 -1.87
C PRO A 348 5.27 -14.11 -2.60
N PRO A 349 5.23 -14.58 -3.86
CA PRO A 349 6.41 -14.68 -4.72
C PRO A 349 7.14 -13.33 -4.87
N GLY A 350 8.46 -13.38 -5.11
CA GLY A 350 9.31 -12.19 -5.26
C GLY A 350 9.80 -11.60 -3.94
N VAL A 351 9.36 -12.15 -2.80
CA VAL A 351 9.82 -11.76 -1.45
C VAL A 351 10.84 -12.78 -0.94
N ALA A 352 11.96 -12.30 -0.40
CA ALA A 352 12.96 -13.19 0.20
C ALA A 352 12.34 -13.97 1.38
N GLY A 353 12.51 -15.30 1.34
CA GLY A 353 11.86 -16.20 2.29
C GLY A 353 10.48 -16.72 1.86
N ASN A 354 9.96 -16.34 0.67
CA ASN A 354 8.82 -17.04 0.08
C ASN A 354 9.11 -18.55 -0.02
N GLN A 355 8.10 -19.36 0.26
CA GLN A 355 8.17 -20.81 0.15
C GLN A 355 6.82 -21.37 -0.31
N HIS A 356 6.87 -22.48 -1.04
CA HIS A 356 5.67 -23.27 -1.27
C HIS A 356 5.40 -24.12 -0.02
N LEU A 357 4.24 -23.93 0.61
CA LEU A 357 3.84 -24.76 1.75
C LEU A 357 3.19 -26.05 1.24
N ASP A 358 3.80 -27.19 1.57
CA ASP A 358 3.21 -28.51 1.24
C ASP A 358 2.01 -28.78 2.16
N THR A 359 0.84 -28.36 1.72
CA THR A 359 -0.40 -28.44 2.47
C THR A 359 -1.62 -28.54 1.57
N ASP A 360 -2.66 -29.21 2.06
CA ASP A 360 -3.95 -29.26 1.39
C ASP A 360 -4.90 -28.09 1.77
N VAL A 361 -4.54 -27.29 2.77
CA VAL A 361 -5.40 -26.22 3.31
C VAL A 361 -5.78 -25.16 2.25
N PHE A 362 -4.95 -24.97 1.22
CA PHE A 362 -5.25 -24.05 0.10
C PHE A 362 -5.97 -24.74 -1.08
N LYS A 363 -6.08 -26.07 -1.08
CA LYS A 363 -6.77 -26.83 -2.13
C LYS A 363 -8.28 -26.85 -1.89
N PHE A 364 -9.06 -26.79 -2.95
CA PHE A 364 -10.52 -26.90 -2.86
C PHE A 364 -10.93 -28.35 -2.62
N ASP A 365 -11.49 -28.62 -1.43
CA ASP A 365 -12.05 -29.93 -1.06
C ASP A 365 -13.29 -29.75 -0.18
N PRO A 366 -14.51 -29.73 -0.77
CA PRO A 366 -15.76 -29.57 -0.02
C PRO A 366 -16.02 -30.62 1.05
N ALA A 367 -15.57 -31.87 0.83
CA ALA A 367 -15.79 -32.95 1.80
C ALA A 367 -14.92 -32.74 3.04
N LYS A 368 -13.64 -32.48 2.82
CA LYS A 368 -12.69 -32.19 3.90
C LYS A 368 -13.02 -30.89 4.63
N ALA A 369 -13.47 -29.86 3.88
CA ALA A 369 -13.93 -28.59 4.46
C ALA A 369 -15.06 -28.80 5.49
N LYS A 370 -16.13 -29.54 5.11
CA LYS A 370 -17.22 -29.87 6.03
C LYS A 370 -16.76 -30.66 7.24
N GLN A 371 -15.87 -31.63 7.02
CA GLN A 371 -15.31 -32.44 8.10
C GLN A 371 -14.58 -31.58 9.13
N LEU A 372 -13.64 -30.74 8.67
CA LEU A 372 -12.83 -29.88 9.55
C LEU A 372 -13.68 -28.86 10.32
N ILE A 373 -14.64 -28.22 9.64
CA ILE A 373 -15.58 -27.29 10.29
C ILE A 373 -16.35 -28.00 11.40
N LYS A 374 -16.86 -29.20 11.14
CA LYS A 374 -17.58 -30.00 12.14
C LYS A 374 -16.67 -30.41 13.30
N GLU A 375 -15.47 -30.90 13.01
CA GLU A 375 -14.48 -31.28 14.04
C GLU A 375 -14.06 -30.10 14.93
N GLY A 376 -13.97 -28.88 14.37
CA GLY A 376 -13.66 -27.66 15.08
C GLY A 376 -14.85 -27.03 15.82
N GLY A 377 -16.01 -27.68 15.85
CA GLY A 377 -17.20 -27.20 16.58
C GLY A 377 -18.15 -26.32 15.75
N GLY A 378 -17.90 -26.14 14.47
CA GLY A 378 -18.75 -25.34 13.56
C GLY A 378 -18.49 -23.85 13.61
N VAL A 379 -19.14 -23.13 12.72
CA VAL A 379 -19.20 -21.65 12.74
C VAL A 379 -20.40 -21.23 13.60
N PRO A 380 -20.22 -20.37 14.62
CA PRO A 380 -21.32 -19.86 15.44
C PRO A 380 -22.47 -19.32 14.60
N ASP A 381 -23.72 -19.66 14.98
CA ASP A 381 -24.95 -19.32 14.27
C ASP A 381 -24.96 -19.80 12.79
N ASN A 382 -24.00 -20.67 12.40
CA ASN A 382 -23.75 -21.11 11.01
C ASN A 382 -23.64 -19.94 10.01
N LYS A 383 -23.12 -18.77 10.46
CA LYS A 383 -23.13 -17.55 9.69
C LYS A 383 -21.86 -16.73 9.89
N LEU A 384 -21.34 -16.16 8.79
CA LEU A 384 -20.23 -15.21 8.81
C LEU A 384 -20.44 -14.07 7.79
N TRP A 385 -19.71 -12.97 7.97
CA TRP A 385 -19.69 -11.82 7.07
C TRP A 385 -18.25 -11.55 6.62
N ILE A 386 -18.10 -11.16 5.35
CA ILE A 386 -16.82 -10.67 4.83
C ILE A 386 -16.98 -9.18 4.50
N GLN A 387 -16.42 -8.31 5.35
CA GLN A 387 -16.39 -6.87 5.14
C GLN A 387 -15.42 -6.51 4.01
N TYR A 388 -15.82 -5.53 3.17
CA TYR A 388 -14.97 -4.98 2.10
C TYR A 388 -15.42 -3.55 1.77
N ASN A 389 -14.51 -2.75 1.19
CA ASN A 389 -14.83 -1.43 0.65
C ASN A 389 -15.37 -1.54 -0.79
N ALA A 390 -16.46 -0.83 -1.08
CA ALA A 390 -17.16 -0.92 -2.37
C ALA A 390 -16.41 -0.20 -3.52
N ASP A 391 -15.61 0.81 -3.19
CA ASP A 391 -14.80 1.60 -4.13
C ASP A 391 -13.54 0.90 -4.67
N GLY A 392 -13.14 -0.25 -4.09
CA GLY A 392 -11.92 -0.98 -4.45
C GLY A 392 -12.10 -2.15 -5.43
N GLY A 393 -13.27 -2.31 -6.09
CA GLY A 393 -13.50 -3.42 -7.03
C GLY A 393 -13.56 -4.80 -6.38
N HIS A 394 -14.00 -4.88 -5.12
CA HIS A 394 -13.96 -6.12 -4.34
C HIS A 394 -15.27 -6.92 -4.36
N LYS A 395 -16.37 -6.31 -4.80
CA LYS A 395 -17.72 -6.88 -4.73
C LYS A 395 -17.83 -8.26 -5.40
N GLU A 396 -17.35 -8.38 -6.61
CA GLU A 396 -17.52 -9.57 -7.45
C GLU A 396 -16.80 -10.76 -6.83
N TRP A 397 -15.54 -10.60 -6.44
CA TRP A 397 -14.78 -11.70 -5.89
C TRP A 397 -15.18 -12.04 -4.44
N VAL A 398 -15.55 -11.07 -3.60
CA VAL A 398 -16.08 -11.35 -2.25
C VAL A 398 -17.38 -12.12 -2.35
N THR A 399 -18.26 -11.76 -3.30
CA THR A 399 -19.48 -12.49 -3.58
C THR A 399 -19.19 -13.94 -3.99
N ALA A 400 -18.25 -14.14 -4.92
CA ALA A 400 -17.86 -15.48 -5.40
C ALA A 400 -17.22 -16.33 -4.27
N VAL A 401 -16.39 -15.74 -3.40
CA VAL A 401 -15.84 -16.42 -2.22
C VAL A 401 -16.96 -16.84 -1.27
N CYS A 402 -17.91 -15.94 -0.97
CA CYS A 402 -19.05 -16.28 -0.13
C CYS A 402 -19.94 -17.37 -0.75
N GLU A 403 -20.16 -17.35 -2.05
CA GLU A 403 -20.89 -18.42 -2.76
C GLU A 403 -20.14 -19.75 -2.69
N SER A 404 -18.82 -19.74 -2.91
CA SER A 404 -17.97 -20.92 -2.77
C SER A 404 -18.09 -21.53 -1.35
N ILE A 405 -17.96 -20.71 -0.30
CA ILE A 405 -18.12 -21.16 1.08
C ILE A 405 -19.53 -21.75 1.31
N ARG A 406 -20.60 -21.06 0.91
CA ARG A 406 -21.97 -21.54 1.09
C ARG A 406 -22.19 -22.89 0.41
N ASN A 407 -21.79 -23.01 -0.86
CA ASN A 407 -22.02 -24.20 -1.66
C ASN A 407 -21.19 -25.41 -1.18
N SER A 408 -19.93 -25.17 -0.80
CA SER A 408 -19.01 -26.23 -0.38
C SER A 408 -19.22 -26.66 1.07
N THR A 409 -19.55 -25.75 1.98
CA THR A 409 -19.57 -26.03 3.43
C THR A 409 -20.97 -26.02 4.05
N GLY A 410 -21.90 -25.26 3.47
CA GLY A 410 -23.23 -24.99 4.04
C GLY A 410 -23.24 -23.84 5.07
N VAL A 411 -22.11 -23.16 5.29
CA VAL A 411 -22.04 -21.97 6.15
C VAL A 411 -22.59 -20.76 5.40
N ASP A 412 -23.50 -20.00 6.01
CA ASP A 412 -24.07 -18.78 5.42
C ASP A 412 -23.02 -17.65 5.45
N CYS A 413 -22.36 -17.42 4.31
CA CYS A 413 -21.40 -16.33 4.13
C CYS A 413 -22.06 -15.13 3.45
N VAL A 414 -21.98 -13.95 4.06
CA VAL A 414 -22.63 -12.72 3.61
C VAL A 414 -21.58 -11.63 3.30
N PRO A 415 -21.53 -11.10 2.05
CA PRO A 415 -20.74 -9.92 1.75
C PRO A 415 -21.23 -8.68 2.55
N ASP A 416 -20.34 -7.96 3.23
CA ASP A 416 -20.64 -6.77 4.05
C ASP A 416 -19.91 -5.54 3.47
N ALA A 417 -20.56 -4.85 2.54
CA ALA A 417 -19.98 -3.69 1.87
C ALA A 417 -19.92 -2.45 2.79
N LYS A 418 -18.75 -1.81 2.86
CA LYS A 418 -18.60 -0.43 3.35
C LYS A 418 -18.57 0.52 2.16
N PRO A 419 -19.07 1.76 2.29
CA PRO A 419 -19.17 2.68 1.15
C PRO A 419 -17.81 2.97 0.50
N ASP A 420 -16.76 3.09 1.29
CA ASP A 420 -15.42 3.46 0.87
C ASP A 420 -14.33 2.82 1.76
N PHE A 421 -13.07 2.96 1.34
CA PHE A 421 -11.93 2.39 2.03
C PHE A 421 -11.68 3.03 3.41
N GLN A 422 -11.92 4.33 3.55
CA GLN A 422 -11.77 5.02 4.84
C GLN A 422 -12.72 4.44 5.89
N THR A 423 -13.98 4.27 5.55
CA THR A 423 -14.99 3.65 6.45
C THR A 423 -14.64 2.19 6.80
N ASP A 424 -14.06 1.46 5.84
CA ASP A 424 -13.61 0.08 6.05
C ASP A 424 -12.42 0.02 7.05
N LEU A 425 -11.43 0.92 6.90
CA LEU A 425 -10.31 1.03 7.84
C LEU A 425 -10.76 1.45 9.24
N GLU A 426 -11.60 2.47 9.37
CA GLU A 426 -12.14 2.92 10.66
C GLU A 426 -12.87 1.79 11.41
N ALA A 427 -13.61 0.95 10.68
CA ALA A 427 -14.27 -0.20 11.30
C ALA A 427 -13.28 -1.25 11.81
N ARG A 428 -12.14 -1.44 11.13
CA ARG A 428 -11.06 -2.36 11.57
C ARG A 428 -10.34 -1.82 12.79
N ASP A 429 -9.94 -0.55 12.76
CA ASP A 429 -9.17 0.11 13.82
C ASP A 429 -9.97 0.17 15.14
N ASN A 430 -11.29 0.31 15.04
CA ASN A 430 -12.21 0.39 16.19
C ASN A 430 -12.85 -0.94 16.59
N ASP A 431 -12.33 -2.09 16.12
CA ASP A 431 -12.83 -3.44 16.43
C ASP A 431 -14.34 -3.65 16.13
N GLN A 432 -14.83 -3.03 15.03
CA GLN A 432 -16.25 -3.03 14.65
C GLN A 432 -16.60 -4.00 13.52
N VAL A 433 -15.64 -4.79 13.03
CA VAL A 433 -15.88 -5.80 12.01
C VAL A 433 -16.66 -6.97 12.59
N LYS A 434 -17.75 -7.38 11.93
CA LYS A 434 -18.68 -8.41 12.46
C LYS A 434 -18.06 -9.80 12.58
N SER A 435 -17.25 -10.21 11.60
CA SER A 435 -16.58 -11.52 11.63
C SER A 435 -15.26 -11.57 10.85
N MET A 436 -15.25 -11.28 9.55
CA MET A 436 -14.06 -11.27 8.71
C MET A 436 -14.01 -9.99 7.88
N TYR A 437 -12.81 -9.63 7.43
CA TYR A 437 -12.64 -8.57 6.44
C TYR A 437 -11.68 -8.98 5.32
N ARG A 438 -11.79 -8.34 4.16
CA ARG A 438 -10.80 -8.47 3.12
C ARG A 438 -9.51 -7.81 3.58
N GLY A 439 -8.43 -8.54 3.67
CA GLY A 439 -7.09 -8.04 4.00
C GLY A 439 -6.19 -8.16 2.79
N GLY A 440 -5.60 -7.05 2.32
CA GLY A 440 -4.53 -7.05 1.34
C GLY A 440 -3.27 -6.52 1.97
N TRP A 441 -2.12 -7.08 1.63
CA TRP A 441 -0.84 -6.56 2.07
C TRP A 441 0.13 -6.47 0.90
N VAL A 442 0.73 -5.31 0.74
CA VAL A 442 1.82 -5.04 -0.20
C VAL A 442 3.09 -4.93 0.60
N ALA A 443 4.17 -5.49 0.13
CA ALA A 443 5.44 -5.45 0.85
C ALA A 443 5.93 -4.01 1.09
N ASP A 444 6.20 -3.67 2.32
CA ASP A 444 6.91 -2.42 2.67
C ASP A 444 8.41 -2.56 2.38
N TYR A 445 8.93 -3.75 2.61
CA TYR A 445 10.28 -4.20 2.25
C TYR A 445 10.24 -5.69 1.86
N PRO A 446 11.14 -6.16 0.98
CA PRO A 446 11.00 -7.45 0.32
C PRO A 446 11.49 -8.65 1.15
N LEU A 447 11.06 -8.76 2.39
CA LEU A 447 11.36 -9.88 3.31
C LEU A 447 10.09 -10.51 3.88
N ASN A 448 10.13 -11.83 4.13
CA ASN A 448 9.00 -12.59 4.70
C ASN A 448 8.56 -12.11 6.08
N VAL A 449 9.43 -11.52 6.88
CA VAL A 449 9.09 -10.93 8.18
C VAL A 449 7.98 -9.87 8.05
N ASN A 450 7.95 -9.11 6.95
CA ASN A 450 6.93 -8.10 6.68
C ASN A 450 5.52 -8.69 6.48
N PHE A 451 5.44 -9.97 6.09
CA PHE A 451 4.18 -10.70 5.91
C PHE A 451 3.81 -11.56 7.14
N MET A 452 4.74 -11.74 8.08
CA MET A 452 4.54 -12.57 9.26
C MET A 452 4.36 -11.72 10.52
N ARG A 453 5.44 -11.09 10.99
CA ARG A 453 5.45 -10.37 12.26
C ARG A 453 4.51 -9.16 12.24
N GLU A 454 4.53 -8.38 11.17
CA GLU A 454 3.73 -7.15 11.04
C GLU A 454 2.22 -7.42 10.99
N LEU A 455 1.82 -8.60 10.49
CA LEU A 455 0.40 -8.95 10.33
C LEU A 455 -0.14 -9.82 11.45
N TYR A 456 0.69 -10.68 12.05
CA TYR A 456 0.21 -11.74 12.95
C TYR A 456 0.89 -11.73 14.32
N GLY A 457 1.84 -10.86 14.60
CA GLY A 457 2.37 -10.65 15.94
C GLY A 457 1.29 -10.08 16.88
N THR A 458 1.23 -10.56 18.12
CA THR A 458 0.17 -10.14 19.07
C THR A 458 0.09 -8.63 19.26
N THR A 459 1.22 -7.93 19.22
CA THR A 459 1.30 -6.47 19.42
C THR A 459 1.47 -5.68 18.12
N ALA A 460 1.41 -6.34 16.97
CA ALA A 460 1.61 -5.68 15.68
C ALA A 460 0.41 -4.78 15.33
N GLU A 461 0.67 -3.55 14.92
CA GLU A 461 -0.36 -2.54 14.59
C GLU A 461 -1.24 -2.98 13.41
N ALA A 462 -0.66 -3.63 12.41
CA ALA A 462 -1.43 -4.14 11.27
C ALA A 462 -2.25 -5.40 11.58
N ASN A 463 -2.15 -5.94 12.80
CA ASN A 463 -2.95 -7.07 13.27
C ASN A 463 -4.38 -6.65 13.64
N ASN A 464 -5.14 -6.10 12.70
CA ASN A 464 -6.53 -5.68 12.91
C ASN A 464 -7.51 -6.84 13.17
N GLY A 465 -7.07 -8.09 12.95
CA GLY A 465 -7.80 -9.28 13.39
C GLY A 465 -7.70 -9.55 14.89
N ARG A 466 -6.76 -8.90 15.60
CA ARG A 466 -6.42 -9.13 17.01
C ARG A 466 -6.07 -10.59 17.28
N PHE A 467 -5.38 -11.23 16.34
CA PHE A 467 -4.82 -12.56 16.56
C PHE A 467 -3.77 -12.52 17.67
N SER A 468 -3.77 -13.52 18.55
CA SER A 468 -2.78 -13.64 19.62
C SER A 468 -2.49 -15.10 19.92
N ASP A 469 -1.25 -15.51 19.75
CA ASP A 469 -0.80 -16.88 20.04
C ASP A 469 0.65 -16.87 20.53
N LYS A 470 0.88 -17.37 21.74
CA LYS A 470 2.21 -17.34 22.38
C LYS A 470 3.26 -18.19 21.65
N GLU A 471 2.86 -19.26 20.96
CA GLU A 471 3.78 -20.12 20.21
C GLU A 471 4.23 -19.40 18.93
N VAL A 472 3.30 -18.70 18.25
CA VAL A 472 3.61 -17.87 17.08
C VAL A 472 4.52 -16.71 17.47
N ASP A 473 4.21 -15.97 18.55
CA ASP A 473 5.08 -14.89 19.04
C ASP A 473 6.48 -15.40 19.42
N ALA A 474 6.58 -16.58 20.04
CA ALA A 474 7.87 -17.19 20.36
C ALA A 474 8.65 -17.62 19.10
N ALA A 475 7.94 -18.05 18.04
CA ALA A 475 8.57 -18.38 16.77
C ALA A 475 9.07 -17.11 16.04
N PHE A 476 8.29 -16.02 16.02
CA PHE A 476 8.72 -14.74 15.48
C PHE A 476 9.94 -14.19 16.24
N LYS A 477 9.93 -14.28 17.58
CA LYS A 477 11.07 -13.86 18.40
C LYS A 477 12.37 -14.60 18.06
N LYS A 478 12.33 -15.84 17.57
CA LYS A 478 13.53 -16.54 17.08
C LYS A 478 14.09 -15.88 15.82
N GLY A 479 13.22 -15.45 14.91
CA GLY A 479 13.61 -14.69 13.73
C GLY A 479 14.20 -13.32 14.09
N ASP A 480 13.52 -12.58 14.98
CA ASP A 480 13.98 -11.28 15.47
C ASP A 480 15.37 -11.33 16.10
N ASN A 481 15.65 -12.40 16.87
CA ASN A 481 16.92 -12.57 17.60
C ASN A 481 17.98 -13.38 16.83
N ALA A 482 17.78 -13.64 15.54
CA ALA A 482 18.74 -14.37 14.75
C ALA A 482 20.04 -13.56 14.55
N ALA A 483 21.18 -14.26 14.46
CA ALA A 483 22.49 -13.62 14.33
C ALA A 483 22.72 -12.97 12.97
N THR A 484 22.02 -13.45 11.92
CA THR A 484 22.17 -12.98 10.55
C THR A 484 20.79 -12.86 9.88
N LEU A 485 20.72 -12.05 8.81
CA LEU A 485 19.51 -11.92 8.00
C LEU A 485 19.04 -13.28 7.43
N ASP A 486 19.96 -14.10 6.90
CA ASP A 486 19.60 -15.42 6.36
C ASP A 486 19.02 -16.36 7.44
N ALA A 487 19.56 -16.32 8.66
CA ALA A 487 19.03 -17.08 9.77
C ALA A 487 17.65 -16.57 10.21
N SER A 488 17.43 -15.26 10.16
CA SER A 488 16.14 -14.63 10.41
C SER A 488 15.10 -15.09 9.38
N ILE A 489 15.41 -14.98 8.08
CA ILE A 489 14.54 -15.42 6.98
C ILE A 489 14.13 -16.88 7.16
N LYS A 490 15.08 -17.77 7.46
CA LYS A 490 14.81 -19.20 7.72
C LYS A 490 13.92 -19.41 8.95
N ALA A 491 14.15 -18.67 10.04
CA ALA A 491 13.32 -18.76 11.23
C ALA A 491 11.87 -18.33 10.95
N TYR A 492 11.67 -17.30 10.13
CA TYR A 492 10.33 -16.88 9.69
C TYR A 492 9.68 -17.87 8.71
N GLN A 493 10.45 -18.59 7.88
CA GLN A 493 9.92 -19.69 7.08
C GLN A 493 9.40 -20.83 7.97
N GLU A 494 10.09 -21.17 9.06
CA GLU A 494 9.60 -22.17 10.04
C GLU A 494 8.39 -21.63 10.82
N ALA A 495 8.38 -20.34 11.18
CA ALA A 495 7.25 -19.71 11.84
C ALA A 495 5.99 -19.69 10.94
N GLU A 496 6.13 -19.52 9.63
CA GLU A 496 5.03 -19.56 8.66
C GLU A 496 4.28 -20.90 8.67
N LYS A 497 4.98 -22.01 8.91
CA LYS A 497 4.35 -23.34 9.07
C LYS A 497 3.44 -23.39 10.31
N LEU A 498 3.83 -22.73 11.40
CA LEU A 498 3.00 -22.60 12.60
C LEU A 498 1.83 -21.64 12.36
N VAL A 499 2.05 -20.53 11.68
CA VAL A 499 0.99 -19.61 11.25
C VAL A 499 -0.05 -20.32 10.40
N LEU A 500 0.36 -21.22 9.50
CA LEU A 500 -0.55 -22.08 8.71
C LEU A 500 -1.41 -22.99 9.63
N GLN A 501 -0.86 -23.54 10.70
CA GLN A 501 -1.61 -24.38 11.64
C GLN A 501 -2.65 -23.57 12.43
N LYS A 502 -2.34 -22.33 12.80
CA LYS A 502 -3.21 -21.45 13.58
C LYS A 502 -4.20 -20.66 12.72
N MET A 503 -3.92 -20.45 11.43
CA MET A 503 -4.76 -19.75 10.46
C MET A 503 -5.23 -18.35 10.89
N PRO A 504 -4.32 -17.40 11.22
CA PRO A 504 -4.72 -16.03 11.55
C PRO A 504 -5.38 -15.29 10.38
N ALA A 505 -5.14 -15.75 9.17
CA ALA A 505 -5.78 -15.31 7.94
C ALA A 505 -5.95 -16.48 6.98
N ILE A 506 -6.81 -16.31 5.98
CA ILE A 506 -7.00 -17.23 4.85
C ILE A 506 -6.42 -16.57 3.60
N PRO A 507 -5.17 -16.87 3.19
CA PRO A 507 -4.62 -16.42 1.92
C PRO A 507 -5.47 -16.89 0.75
N LEU A 508 -5.79 -15.97 -0.16
CA LEU A 508 -6.60 -16.25 -1.34
C LEU A 508 -5.76 -16.35 -2.60
N TRP A 509 -5.05 -15.27 -2.94
CA TRP A 509 -4.23 -15.17 -4.15
C TRP A 509 -3.14 -14.12 -4.02
N ASN A 510 -2.12 -14.27 -4.81
CA ASN A 510 -1.08 -13.28 -5.03
C ASN A 510 -1.52 -12.30 -6.13
N TYR A 511 -1.10 -11.05 -5.99
CA TYR A 511 -1.45 -10.01 -6.95
C TYR A 511 -0.54 -10.02 -8.17
N LYS A 512 -1.14 -9.62 -9.28
CA LYS A 512 -0.44 -9.18 -10.48
C LYS A 512 -0.93 -7.78 -10.82
N ILE A 513 -0.04 -6.92 -11.25
CA ILE A 513 -0.48 -5.68 -11.90
C ILE A 513 -1.22 -6.08 -13.19
N ASN A 514 -2.36 -5.53 -13.41
CA ASN A 514 -3.12 -5.67 -14.65
C ASN A 514 -3.48 -4.29 -15.16
N GLY A 515 -2.45 -3.59 -15.55
CA GLY A 515 -2.49 -2.21 -16.01
C GLY A 515 -1.99 -2.05 -17.44
N GLY A 516 -1.63 -0.84 -17.76
CA GLY A 516 -1.06 -0.51 -19.06
C GLY A 516 -0.80 0.98 -19.25
N TYR A 517 -0.31 1.32 -20.43
CA TYR A 517 0.09 2.69 -20.71
C TYR A 517 -0.30 3.16 -22.12
N SER A 518 -0.36 4.48 -22.29
CA SER A 518 -0.72 5.14 -23.53
C SER A 518 0.43 5.08 -24.56
N LYS A 519 0.14 5.45 -25.81
CA LYS A 519 1.15 5.56 -26.88
C LYS A 519 2.11 6.73 -26.69
N SER A 520 1.77 7.68 -25.81
CA SER A 520 2.54 8.92 -25.57
C SER A 520 3.72 8.76 -24.62
N VAL A 521 3.85 7.61 -23.95
CA VAL A 521 4.93 7.35 -22.99
C VAL A 521 5.72 6.09 -23.36
N ASP A 522 6.91 5.99 -22.78
CA ASP A 522 7.84 4.86 -22.92
C ASP A 522 8.58 4.58 -21.61
N ASN A 523 9.39 3.48 -21.58
CA ASN A 523 10.17 3.06 -20.42
C ASN A 523 9.31 2.84 -19.16
N VAL A 524 8.12 2.27 -19.35
CA VAL A 524 7.20 1.97 -18.24
C VAL A 524 7.59 0.65 -17.61
N ALA A 525 7.99 0.69 -16.34
CA ALA A 525 8.33 -0.47 -15.51
C ALA A 525 7.63 -0.35 -14.15
N ILE A 526 7.51 -1.45 -13.42
CA ILE A 526 7.03 -1.47 -12.04
C ILE A 526 8.14 -1.88 -11.08
N ASP A 527 8.04 -1.42 -9.83
CA ASP A 527 8.87 -1.89 -8.72
C ASP A 527 8.28 -3.17 -8.09
N PHE A 528 8.94 -3.69 -7.05
CA PHE A 528 8.51 -4.90 -6.34
C PHE A 528 7.14 -4.75 -5.66
N ARG A 529 6.65 -3.52 -5.41
CA ARG A 529 5.33 -3.21 -4.84
C ARG A 529 4.23 -3.08 -5.89
N GLY A 530 4.57 -3.15 -7.19
CA GLY A 530 3.64 -2.93 -8.28
C GLY A 530 3.37 -1.46 -8.58
N ASP A 531 4.21 -0.55 -8.07
CA ASP A 531 4.14 0.87 -8.40
C ASP A 531 4.96 1.16 -9.66
N TYR A 532 4.44 2.02 -10.55
CA TYR A 532 5.21 2.46 -11.70
C TYR A 532 6.43 3.26 -11.25
N VAL A 533 7.59 2.93 -11.78
CA VAL A 533 8.84 3.67 -11.56
C VAL A 533 8.78 4.97 -12.33
N MET A 534 8.09 5.97 -11.76
CA MET A 534 7.74 7.23 -12.44
C MET A 534 8.94 8.02 -12.94
N THR A 535 10.08 7.89 -12.27
CA THR A 535 11.33 8.57 -12.66
C THR A 535 11.89 8.07 -13.99
N ASP A 536 11.58 6.84 -14.39
CA ASP A 536 12.07 6.24 -15.63
C ASP A 536 11.17 6.50 -16.84
N VAL A 537 9.89 6.84 -16.59
CA VAL A 537 8.92 7.09 -17.66
C VAL A 537 9.31 8.31 -18.48
N THR A 538 9.35 8.15 -19.80
CA THR A 538 9.61 9.24 -20.77
C THR A 538 8.38 9.57 -21.58
N VAL A 539 8.24 10.84 -21.96
CA VAL A 539 7.22 11.32 -22.92
C VAL A 539 7.83 11.28 -24.32
N LYS A 540 7.09 10.69 -25.29
CA LYS A 540 7.48 10.62 -26.72
C LYS A 540 7.34 11.94 -27.43
#